data_868ed1bdc672e9efafbc4d5dd000d716
#
_entry.id   868ed1bdc672e9efafbc4d5dd000d716
#
_cell.length_a   1.000
_cell.length_b   1.000
_cell.length_c   1.000
_cell.angle_alpha   90.00
_cell.angle_beta   90.00
_cell.angle_gamma   90.00
#
_symmetry.space_group_name_H-M   'P 1'
#
loop_
_entity.id
_entity.type
_entity.pdbx_description
1 polymer ?
#
loop_
_entity_poly.entity_id
_entity_poly.type
_entity_poly.pdbx_seq_one_letter_code
_entity_poly.pdbx_strand_id
1 'polypeptide(L)'
;WYYQDYSVENQIHYINTIRSADWVYCHNVSDISYYKGLGCKDVRVMRSMMIPEGLDCQDGSLYKEGILLGGNFVSWYGGMDSYLVASDIPEKKYGVSMGRKQEQEESIEDIEYLPYLTWREWMKNIGQYKFGVHLMRTHAAGTFSMNLSFHGTPVIGYYGLDTQELLHPNTTVAVGDLRTAKFLMRKLYEDESFYKECSEETLHLFQKHYSEEAWMKDWKIRNG
;
A
#
# COMPACT_ATOMS: atom_id res chain seq x y z
N TRP A 1 12.91 3.81 -6.64
CA TRP A 1 13.95 4.44 -5.84
C TRP A 1 14.10 5.90 -6.25
N TYR A 2 13.61 6.82 -5.44
CA TYR A 2 13.47 8.25 -5.76
C TYR A 2 14.77 9.00 -5.94
N TYR A 3 15.88 8.51 -5.38
CA TYR A 3 17.13 9.24 -5.48
C TYR A 3 17.64 9.33 -6.93
N GLN A 4 17.13 8.51 -7.84
CA GLN A 4 17.46 8.57 -9.27
C GLN A 4 16.92 9.83 -9.95
N ASP A 5 15.89 10.47 -9.35
CA ASP A 5 15.34 11.74 -9.83
C ASP A 5 16.12 12.94 -9.31
N TYR A 6 17.09 12.71 -8.44
CA TYR A 6 17.93 13.77 -7.88
C TYR A 6 19.15 14.05 -8.78
N SER A 7 19.78 15.21 -8.58
CA SER A 7 21.06 15.48 -9.19
C SER A 7 22.09 14.42 -8.81
N VAL A 8 23.11 14.22 -9.67
CA VAL A 8 24.18 13.25 -9.40
C VAL A 8 24.86 13.50 -8.06
N GLU A 9 25.07 14.78 -7.70
CA GLU A 9 25.64 15.17 -6.40
C GLU A 9 24.78 14.66 -5.23
N ASN A 10 23.46 14.87 -5.29
CA ASN A 10 22.53 14.40 -4.27
C ASN A 10 22.48 12.87 -4.20
N GLN A 11 22.58 12.18 -5.33
CA GLN A 11 22.66 10.71 -5.36
C GLN A 11 23.93 10.21 -4.66
N ILE A 12 25.08 10.84 -4.95
CA ILE A 12 26.36 10.50 -4.30
C ILE A 12 26.28 10.77 -2.80
N HIS A 13 25.73 11.93 -2.42
CA HIS A 13 25.58 12.29 -1.00
C HIS A 13 24.68 11.27 -0.27
N TYR A 14 23.55 10.90 -0.86
CA TYR A 14 22.66 9.86 -0.32
C TYR A 14 23.40 8.52 -0.09
N ILE A 15 24.12 8.03 -1.10
CA ILE A 15 24.86 6.77 -1.02
C ILE A 15 25.95 6.83 0.08
N ASN A 16 26.68 7.94 0.15
CA ASN A 16 27.75 8.10 1.15
C ASN A 16 27.16 8.16 2.57
N THR A 17 26.03 8.84 2.76
CA THR A 17 25.33 8.90 4.04
C THR A 17 24.92 7.50 4.51
N ILE A 18 24.31 6.72 3.62
CA ILE A 18 23.89 5.34 3.92
C ILE A 18 25.08 4.46 4.28
N ARG A 19 26.19 4.54 3.54
CA ARG A 19 27.41 3.76 3.80
C ARG A 19 28.10 4.10 5.11
N SER A 20 27.98 5.34 5.56
CA SER A 20 28.60 5.81 6.80
C SER A 20 27.77 5.49 8.05
N ALA A 21 26.50 5.10 7.89
CA ALA A 21 25.64 4.75 8.99
C ALA A 21 26.06 3.43 9.65
N ASP A 22 25.94 3.33 10.98
CA ASP A 22 26.19 2.10 11.73
C ASP A 22 25.15 1.02 11.36
N TRP A 23 23.90 1.42 11.15
CA TRP A 23 22.81 0.58 10.64
C TRP A 23 21.83 1.39 9.80
N VAL A 24 21.10 0.70 8.93
CA VAL A 24 20.05 1.28 8.07
C VAL A 24 18.76 0.51 8.28
N TYR A 25 17.65 1.22 8.47
CA TYR A 25 16.34 0.61 8.48
C TYR A 25 15.70 0.66 7.10
N CYS A 26 15.04 -0.42 6.71
CA CYS A 26 14.17 -0.48 5.54
C CYS A 26 12.78 -1.00 5.93
N HIS A 27 11.77 -0.69 5.12
CA HIS A 27 10.40 -1.10 5.41
C HIS A 27 10.10 -2.53 4.96
N ASN A 28 10.77 -3.00 3.91
CA ASN A 28 10.48 -4.28 3.29
C ASN A 28 11.68 -5.22 3.38
N VAL A 29 11.44 -6.50 3.58
CA VAL A 29 12.49 -7.54 3.58
C VAL A 29 13.24 -7.56 2.26
N SER A 30 12.54 -7.35 1.14
CA SER A 30 13.14 -7.30 -0.20
C SER A 30 14.19 -6.19 -0.38
N ASP A 31 14.14 -5.12 0.44
CA ASP A 31 15.06 -4.00 0.36
C ASP A 31 16.44 -4.28 0.97
N ILE A 32 16.56 -5.31 1.80
CA ILE A 32 17.81 -5.66 2.48
C ILE A 32 18.95 -5.86 1.48
N SER A 33 18.70 -6.62 0.41
CA SER A 33 19.72 -6.93 -0.60
C SER A 33 20.23 -5.68 -1.32
N TYR A 34 19.33 -4.72 -1.56
CA TYR A 34 19.69 -3.44 -2.17
C TYR A 34 20.62 -2.63 -1.28
N TYR A 35 20.26 -2.40 -0.02
CA TYR A 35 21.11 -1.63 0.91
C TYR A 35 22.44 -2.31 1.19
N LYS A 36 22.46 -3.65 1.31
CA LYS A 36 23.71 -4.40 1.38
C LYS A 36 24.57 -4.22 0.13
N GLY A 37 23.96 -4.22 -1.05
CA GLY A 37 24.63 -3.96 -2.32
C GLY A 37 25.23 -2.55 -2.41
N LEU A 38 24.62 -1.56 -1.75
CA LEU A 38 25.21 -0.22 -1.61
C LEU A 38 26.39 -0.17 -0.64
N GLY A 39 26.67 -1.22 0.12
CA GLY A 39 27.78 -1.30 1.07
C GLY A 39 27.41 -1.00 2.52
N CYS A 40 26.11 -1.06 2.87
CA CYS A 40 25.66 -0.93 4.26
C CYS A 40 26.12 -2.13 5.09
N LYS A 41 26.67 -1.88 6.27
CA LYS A 41 27.20 -2.91 7.17
C LYS A 41 26.10 -3.72 7.85
N ASP A 42 25.10 -3.02 8.37
CA ASP A 42 23.94 -3.61 9.07
C ASP A 42 22.65 -3.03 8.49
N VAL A 43 21.79 -3.91 8.00
CA VAL A 43 20.47 -3.53 7.43
C VAL A 43 19.38 -4.28 8.17
N ARG A 44 18.46 -3.54 8.77
CA ARG A 44 17.38 -4.05 9.61
C ARG A 44 16.04 -3.69 9.01
N VAL A 45 15.06 -4.59 9.12
CA VAL A 45 13.68 -4.29 8.75
C VAL A 45 12.97 -3.62 9.91
N MET A 46 12.39 -2.46 9.64
CA MET A 46 11.46 -1.78 10.54
C MET A 46 10.15 -1.61 9.79
N ARG A 47 9.19 -2.48 10.07
CA ARG A 47 7.88 -2.43 9.44
C ARG A 47 7.16 -1.12 9.76
N SER A 48 6.29 -0.72 8.84
CA SER A 48 5.38 0.40 9.09
C SER A 48 4.53 0.11 10.34
N MET A 49 4.28 1.14 11.12
CA MET A 49 3.43 1.05 12.30
C MET A 49 2.15 1.86 12.07
N MET A 50 1.04 1.34 12.55
CA MET A 50 -0.21 2.06 12.66
C MET A 50 -0.69 2.01 14.12
N ILE A 51 -0.98 3.18 14.68
CA ILE A 51 -1.54 3.29 16.02
C ILE A 51 -3.04 3.57 15.88
N PRO A 52 -3.91 2.56 16.10
CA PRO A 52 -5.35 2.68 15.89
C PRO A 52 -6.08 3.35 17.06
N GLU A 53 -5.38 3.94 18.02
CA GLU A 53 -5.99 4.56 19.20
C GLU A 53 -7.07 5.59 18.82
N GLY A 54 -8.29 5.37 19.31
CA GLY A 54 -9.44 6.21 19.02
C GLY A 54 -9.99 6.06 17.59
N LEU A 55 -9.68 4.94 16.94
CA LEU A 55 -10.25 4.54 15.65
C LEU A 55 -11.04 3.24 15.84
N ASP A 56 -12.27 3.24 15.33
CA ASP A 56 -13.07 2.02 15.25
C ASP A 56 -12.80 1.30 13.94
N CYS A 57 -12.55 0.00 14.02
CA CYS A 57 -12.50 -0.86 12.84
C CYS A 57 -13.91 -0.91 12.23
N GLN A 58 -14.01 -0.54 10.97
CA GLN A 58 -15.23 -0.73 10.20
C GLN A 58 -15.15 -2.11 9.53
N ASP A 59 -15.26 -3.16 10.35
CA ASP A 59 -15.39 -4.52 9.84
C ASP A 59 -16.69 -4.67 9.04
N GLY A 60 -16.91 -5.78 8.38
CA GLY A 60 -18.04 -6.03 7.47
C GLY A 60 -19.45 -5.73 7.98
N SER A 61 -19.62 -5.04 9.10
CA SER A 61 -20.90 -4.59 9.66
C SER A 61 -21.50 -3.39 8.91
N LEU A 62 -20.68 -2.64 8.13
CA LEU A 62 -21.11 -1.53 7.31
C LEU A 62 -21.19 -1.94 5.84
N TYR A 63 -22.21 -1.43 5.16
CA TYR A 63 -22.30 -1.55 3.71
C TYR A 63 -21.12 -0.80 3.07
N LYS A 64 -20.23 -1.55 2.41
CA LYS A 64 -19.09 -1.00 1.72
C LYS A 64 -19.38 -0.91 0.22
N GLU A 65 -19.01 0.22 -0.39
CA GLU A 65 -19.21 0.45 -1.83
C GLU A 65 -18.01 1.15 -2.46
N GLY A 66 -17.86 0.99 -3.77
CA GLY A 66 -16.86 1.67 -4.56
C GLY A 66 -15.44 1.13 -4.41
N ILE A 67 -14.57 1.64 -5.27
CA ILE A 67 -13.17 1.25 -5.40
C ILE A 67 -12.28 2.43 -5.05
N LEU A 68 -11.41 2.28 -4.07
CA LEU A 68 -10.41 3.28 -3.73
C LEU A 68 -9.11 3.00 -4.51
N LEU A 69 -8.70 3.97 -5.33
CA LEU A 69 -7.46 3.92 -6.11
C LEU A 69 -6.31 4.53 -5.29
N GLY A 70 -5.30 3.73 -5.04
CA GLY A 70 -4.08 4.19 -4.38
C GLY A 70 -3.10 4.82 -5.36
N GLY A 71 -2.38 5.84 -4.88
CA GLY A 71 -1.41 6.58 -5.67
C GLY A 71 -2.03 7.54 -6.68
N ASN A 72 -1.20 8.44 -7.19
CA ASN A 72 -1.54 9.30 -8.30
C ASN A 72 -0.95 8.75 -9.62
N PHE A 73 -1.20 9.45 -10.74
CA PHE A 73 -0.80 9.00 -12.09
C PHE A 73 0.66 9.31 -12.45
N VAL A 74 1.49 9.73 -11.50
CA VAL A 74 2.93 9.80 -11.75
C VAL A 74 3.52 8.39 -11.92
N SER A 75 4.56 8.28 -12.73
CA SER A 75 5.08 7.00 -13.24
C SER A 75 5.41 5.93 -12.18
N TRP A 76 5.79 6.34 -10.98
CA TRP A 76 6.18 5.41 -9.92
C TRP A 76 5.06 5.01 -8.96
N TYR A 77 3.94 5.76 -8.92
CA TYR A 77 2.82 5.44 -8.01
C TYR A 77 1.80 4.46 -8.56
N GLY A 78 1.83 4.18 -9.87
CA GLY A 78 0.97 3.19 -10.51
C GLY A 78 -0.52 3.55 -10.55
N GLY A 79 -0.87 4.83 -10.49
CA GLY A 79 -2.26 5.26 -10.56
C GLY A 79 -2.95 4.83 -11.85
N MET A 80 -2.26 4.90 -13.00
CA MET A 80 -2.80 4.44 -14.29
C MET A 80 -3.05 2.92 -14.29
N ASP A 81 -2.11 2.11 -13.79
CA ASP A 81 -2.29 0.65 -13.70
C ASP A 81 -3.48 0.33 -12.79
N SER A 82 -3.58 1.02 -11.64
CA SER A 82 -4.68 0.86 -10.69
C SER A 82 -6.03 1.23 -11.31
N TYR A 83 -6.10 2.33 -12.05
CA TYR A 83 -7.29 2.75 -12.77
C TYR A 83 -7.70 1.72 -13.85
N LEU A 84 -6.75 1.27 -14.68
CA LEU A 84 -7.01 0.29 -15.72
C LEU A 84 -7.53 -1.05 -15.18
N VAL A 85 -7.14 -1.43 -13.98
CA VAL A 85 -7.66 -2.65 -13.32
C VAL A 85 -9.07 -2.43 -12.80
N ALA A 86 -9.37 -1.24 -12.27
CA ALA A 86 -10.68 -0.91 -11.73
C ALA A 86 -11.73 -0.53 -12.80
N SER A 87 -11.29 -0.06 -13.99
CA SER A 87 -12.18 0.51 -15.00
C SER A 87 -13.23 -0.46 -15.56
N ASP A 88 -12.93 -1.78 -15.54
CA ASP A 88 -13.85 -2.81 -16.05
C ASP A 88 -14.99 -3.14 -15.05
N ILE A 89 -14.95 -2.59 -13.84
CA ILE A 89 -15.93 -2.87 -12.78
C ILE A 89 -16.93 -1.71 -12.70
N PRO A 90 -18.27 -1.99 -12.67
CA PRO A 90 -19.30 -0.95 -12.63
C PRO A 90 -19.50 -0.36 -11.22
N GLU A 91 -18.45 -0.20 -10.48
CA GLU A 91 -18.42 0.48 -9.19
C GLU A 91 -17.83 1.87 -9.34
N LYS A 92 -18.22 2.80 -8.48
CA LYS A 92 -17.65 4.15 -8.43
C LYS A 92 -16.19 4.10 -8.02
N LYS A 93 -15.33 4.88 -8.68
CA LYS A 93 -13.90 4.96 -8.39
C LYS A 93 -13.59 6.25 -7.66
N TYR A 94 -12.76 6.13 -6.63
CA TYR A 94 -12.33 7.25 -5.80
C TYR A 94 -10.80 7.35 -5.85
N GLY A 95 -10.30 8.52 -6.19
CA GLY A 95 -8.88 8.81 -6.26
C GLY A 95 -8.38 9.55 -5.03
N VAL A 96 -7.15 9.27 -4.61
CA VAL A 96 -6.51 9.95 -3.49
C VAL A 96 -5.83 11.23 -4.01
N SER A 97 -6.19 12.39 -3.47
CA SER A 97 -5.50 13.64 -3.78
C SER A 97 -4.17 13.71 -3.00
N MET A 98 -3.06 13.44 -3.69
CA MET A 98 -1.70 13.37 -3.09
C MET A 98 -0.89 14.66 -3.23
N GLY A 99 -1.50 15.79 -3.61
CA GLY A 99 -0.78 17.05 -3.86
C GLY A 99 0.17 17.03 -5.07
N ARG A 100 0.23 15.90 -5.81
CA ARG A 100 1.04 15.72 -7.03
C ARG A 100 0.19 15.32 -8.23
N LYS A 101 -1.08 15.68 -8.18
CA LYS A 101 -2.04 15.39 -9.24
C LYS A 101 -1.56 16.04 -10.55
N GLN A 102 -1.57 15.25 -11.63
CA GLN A 102 -1.30 15.73 -12.97
C GLN A 102 -2.56 16.39 -13.55
N GLU A 103 -2.45 17.44 -14.35
CA GLU A 103 -3.62 18.05 -15.00
C GLU A 103 -4.44 17.04 -15.81
N GLN A 104 -3.75 16.08 -16.46
CA GLN A 104 -4.39 15.03 -17.24
C GLN A 104 -5.27 14.09 -16.40
N GLU A 105 -5.03 13.97 -15.10
CA GLU A 105 -5.87 13.17 -14.20
C GLU A 105 -7.29 13.74 -14.09
N GLU A 106 -7.44 15.06 -14.24
CA GLU A 106 -8.75 15.73 -14.19
C GLU A 106 -9.63 15.40 -15.41
N SER A 107 -9.03 14.93 -16.50
CA SER A 107 -9.77 14.50 -17.70
C SER A 107 -10.40 13.10 -17.56
N ILE A 108 -10.11 12.37 -16.48
CA ILE A 108 -10.70 11.05 -16.22
C ILE A 108 -12.01 11.25 -15.46
N GLU A 109 -13.12 11.31 -16.20
CA GLU A 109 -14.44 11.68 -15.66
C GLU A 109 -15.04 10.67 -14.67
N ASP A 110 -14.61 9.39 -14.68
CA ASP A 110 -15.17 8.37 -13.81
C ASP A 110 -14.41 8.18 -12.49
N ILE A 111 -13.52 9.13 -12.14
CA ILE A 111 -12.82 9.17 -10.85
C ILE A 111 -13.30 10.38 -10.05
N GLU A 112 -13.86 10.14 -8.88
CA GLU A 112 -14.09 11.18 -7.89
C GLU A 112 -12.84 11.33 -6.98
N TYR A 113 -12.21 12.50 -6.99
CA TYR A 113 -11.04 12.75 -6.16
C TYR A 113 -11.46 13.19 -4.76
N LEU A 114 -10.91 12.46 -3.76
CA LEU A 114 -11.12 12.81 -2.36
C LEU A 114 -10.38 14.12 -2.03
N PRO A 115 -10.93 14.98 -1.15
CA PRO A 115 -10.21 16.12 -0.64
C PRO A 115 -9.00 15.68 0.18
N TYR A 116 -8.08 16.61 0.46
CA TYR A 116 -7.05 16.34 1.45
C TYR A 116 -7.68 16.08 2.81
N LEU A 117 -7.31 14.95 3.40
CA LEU A 117 -7.78 14.51 4.71
C LEU A 117 -6.58 14.40 5.66
N THR A 118 -6.76 14.81 6.91
CA THR A 118 -5.82 14.46 7.97
C THR A 118 -5.79 12.94 8.14
N TRP A 119 -4.72 12.38 8.75
CA TRP A 119 -4.63 10.93 8.93
C TRP A 119 -5.85 10.33 9.66
N ARG A 120 -6.37 10.99 10.68
CA ARG A 120 -7.56 10.51 11.41
C ARG A 120 -8.83 10.54 10.56
N GLU A 121 -9.03 11.60 9.79
CA GLU A 121 -10.15 11.71 8.84
C GLU A 121 -10.01 10.67 7.71
N TRP A 122 -8.80 10.49 7.20
CA TRP A 122 -8.49 9.45 6.24
C TRP A 122 -8.89 8.08 6.76
N MET A 123 -8.43 7.68 7.94
CA MET A 123 -8.74 6.37 8.53
C MET A 123 -10.23 6.17 8.78
N LYS A 124 -10.96 7.22 9.19
CA LYS A 124 -12.41 7.14 9.35
C LYS A 124 -13.15 7.01 8.02
N ASN A 125 -12.60 7.61 6.96
CA ASN A 125 -13.24 7.65 5.65
C ASN A 125 -13.04 6.34 4.87
N ILE A 126 -11.84 5.77 4.89
CA ILE A 126 -11.49 4.65 3.99
C ILE A 126 -12.20 3.34 4.30
N GLY A 127 -12.73 3.18 5.50
CA GLY A 127 -13.49 1.98 5.89
C GLY A 127 -14.76 1.74 5.08
N GLN A 128 -15.31 2.77 4.42
CA GLN A 128 -16.51 2.66 3.60
C GLN A 128 -16.28 2.02 2.21
N TYR A 129 -15.02 1.95 1.74
CA TYR A 129 -14.73 1.41 0.41
C TYR A 129 -14.68 -0.11 0.42
N LYS A 130 -15.29 -0.70 -0.62
CA LYS A 130 -15.39 -2.16 -0.77
C LYS A 130 -14.05 -2.78 -1.20
N PHE A 131 -13.30 -2.09 -2.07
CA PHE A 131 -12.03 -2.57 -2.61
C PHE A 131 -10.98 -1.47 -2.60
N GLY A 132 -9.72 -1.86 -2.49
CA GLY A 132 -8.56 -1.04 -2.78
C GLY A 132 -7.79 -1.57 -3.99
N VAL A 133 -7.24 -0.68 -4.81
CA VAL A 133 -6.31 -1.03 -5.89
C VAL A 133 -5.10 -0.11 -5.83
N HIS A 134 -3.91 -0.68 -5.64
CA HIS A 134 -2.67 0.08 -5.57
C HIS A 134 -1.51 -0.67 -6.23
N LEU A 135 -1.41 -0.56 -7.54
CA LEU A 135 -0.40 -1.24 -8.35
C LEU A 135 0.91 -0.43 -8.43
N MET A 136 1.46 -0.13 -7.27
CA MET A 136 2.68 0.67 -7.15
C MET A 136 3.93 -0.15 -7.48
N ARG A 137 4.80 0.42 -8.34
CA ARG A 137 6.06 -0.21 -8.78
C ARG A 137 7.26 0.18 -7.92
N THR A 138 7.08 1.11 -7.01
CA THR A 138 8.15 1.65 -6.16
C THR A 138 8.08 1.05 -4.77
N HIS A 139 9.22 0.64 -4.24
CA HIS A 139 9.30 0.20 -2.85
C HIS A 139 9.15 1.37 -1.89
N ALA A 140 8.24 1.24 -0.95
CA ALA A 140 7.90 2.26 0.05
C ALA A 140 7.35 1.61 1.32
N ALA A 141 6.85 2.42 2.25
CA ALA A 141 6.25 1.93 3.50
C ALA A 141 4.94 1.14 3.32
N GLY A 142 4.25 1.31 2.18
CA GLY A 142 3.04 0.56 1.84
C GLY A 142 1.84 0.87 2.73
N THR A 143 1.71 2.09 3.23
CA THR A 143 0.67 2.46 4.20
C THR A 143 -0.75 2.34 3.66
N PHE A 144 -0.96 2.46 2.34
CA PHE A 144 -2.27 2.31 1.72
C PHE A 144 -2.88 0.92 2.00
N SER A 145 -2.16 -0.15 1.68
CA SER A 145 -2.58 -1.54 1.91
C SER A 145 -2.80 -1.80 3.40
N MET A 146 -1.88 -1.33 4.26
CA MET A 146 -1.98 -1.48 5.70
C MET A 146 -3.22 -0.78 6.28
N ASN A 147 -3.51 0.45 5.85
CA ASN A 147 -4.65 1.21 6.35
C ASN A 147 -5.99 0.54 5.97
N LEU A 148 -6.11 0.04 4.75
CA LEU A 148 -7.30 -0.69 4.30
C LEU A 148 -7.46 -2.04 5.01
N SER A 149 -6.35 -2.73 5.31
CA SER A 149 -6.35 -3.98 6.06
C SER A 149 -6.93 -3.83 7.47
N PHE A 150 -6.71 -2.69 8.12
CA PHE A 150 -7.32 -2.37 9.42
C PHE A 150 -8.85 -2.41 9.36
N HIS A 151 -9.45 -2.11 8.23
CA HIS A 151 -10.90 -2.17 7.99
C HIS A 151 -11.35 -3.45 7.29
N GLY A 152 -10.48 -4.45 7.12
CA GLY A 152 -10.82 -5.67 6.40
C GLY A 152 -11.16 -5.42 4.93
N THR A 153 -10.61 -4.38 4.31
CA THR A 153 -10.83 -4.08 2.89
C THR A 153 -9.74 -4.72 2.04
N PRO A 154 -10.07 -5.67 1.13
CA PRO A 154 -9.10 -6.30 0.25
C PRO A 154 -8.45 -5.28 -0.70
N VAL A 155 -7.13 -5.42 -0.91
CA VAL A 155 -6.36 -4.56 -1.81
C VAL A 155 -5.67 -5.40 -2.87
N ILE A 156 -5.84 -5.04 -4.15
CA ILE A 156 -5.03 -5.59 -5.24
C ILE A 156 -3.77 -4.73 -5.39
N GLY A 157 -2.62 -5.36 -5.34
CA GLY A 157 -1.34 -4.67 -5.43
C GLY A 157 -0.23 -5.54 -6.03
N TYR A 158 0.89 -4.91 -6.36
CA TYR A 158 2.08 -5.59 -6.85
C TYR A 158 2.93 -6.15 -5.71
N TYR A 159 3.69 -7.22 -6.01
CA TYR A 159 4.79 -7.68 -5.17
C TYR A 159 5.83 -6.55 -4.95
N GLY A 160 6.52 -6.59 -3.82
CA GLY A 160 7.61 -5.68 -3.46
C GLY A 160 7.37 -4.88 -2.19
N LEU A 161 6.13 -4.88 -1.67
CA LEU A 161 5.79 -4.27 -0.39
C LEU A 161 5.36 -5.32 0.62
N ASP A 162 6.05 -5.40 1.76
CA ASP A 162 5.69 -6.34 2.85
C ASP A 162 4.23 -6.16 3.29
N THR A 163 3.72 -4.93 3.32
CA THR A 163 2.33 -4.65 3.66
C THR A 163 1.34 -5.24 2.66
N GLN A 164 1.68 -5.28 1.37
CA GLN A 164 0.84 -5.90 0.37
C GLN A 164 0.94 -7.44 0.43
N GLU A 165 2.16 -7.97 0.46
CA GLU A 165 2.39 -9.41 0.42
C GLU A 165 1.89 -10.14 1.67
N LEU A 166 2.09 -9.53 2.85
CA LEU A 166 1.69 -10.13 4.12
C LEU A 166 0.21 -9.94 4.44
N LEU A 167 -0.41 -8.84 3.97
CA LEU A 167 -1.78 -8.51 4.35
C LEU A 167 -2.81 -8.91 3.30
N HIS A 168 -2.38 -9.03 2.04
CA HIS A 168 -3.25 -9.34 0.90
C HIS A 168 -2.67 -10.46 0.01
N PRO A 169 -2.31 -11.64 0.57
CA PRO A 169 -1.62 -12.68 -0.19
C PRO A 169 -2.43 -13.17 -1.39
N ASN A 170 -3.76 -13.26 -1.27
CA ASN A 170 -4.66 -13.74 -2.33
C ASN A 170 -4.90 -12.72 -3.46
N THR A 171 -4.49 -11.45 -3.27
CA THR A 171 -4.73 -10.35 -4.22
C THR A 171 -3.44 -9.62 -4.58
N THR A 172 -2.28 -10.23 -4.32
CA THR A 172 -0.96 -9.74 -4.70
C THR A 172 -0.53 -10.37 -6.02
N VAL A 173 -0.09 -9.56 -6.96
CA VAL A 173 0.27 -9.98 -8.32
C VAL A 173 1.69 -9.55 -8.69
N ALA A 174 2.27 -10.21 -9.71
CA ALA A 174 3.58 -9.83 -10.22
C ALA A 174 3.54 -8.42 -10.83
N VAL A 175 4.66 -7.68 -10.72
CA VAL A 175 4.77 -6.33 -11.27
C VAL A 175 4.50 -6.34 -12.78
N GLY A 176 3.53 -5.55 -13.21
CA GLY A 176 3.11 -5.45 -14.61
C GLY A 176 2.09 -6.50 -15.06
N ASP A 177 1.71 -7.46 -14.22
CA ASP A 177 0.69 -8.45 -14.57
C ASP A 177 -0.73 -7.88 -14.38
N LEU A 178 -1.11 -6.96 -15.28
CA LEU A 178 -2.45 -6.37 -15.31
C LEU A 178 -3.54 -7.41 -15.62
N ARG A 179 -3.20 -8.49 -16.32
CA ARG A 179 -4.17 -9.53 -16.66
C ARG A 179 -4.67 -10.25 -15.40
N THR A 180 -3.73 -10.71 -14.56
CA THR A 180 -4.07 -11.35 -13.30
C THR A 180 -4.74 -10.36 -12.34
N ALA A 181 -4.28 -9.10 -12.28
CA ALA A 181 -4.90 -8.07 -11.46
C ALA A 181 -6.37 -7.82 -11.85
N LYS A 182 -6.67 -7.70 -13.15
CA LYS A 182 -8.07 -7.58 -13.66
C LYS A 182 -8.91 -8.81 -13.34
N PHE A 183 -8.34 -10.00 -13.49
CA PHE A 183 -9.03 -11.25 -13.14
C PHE A 183 -9.39 -11.27 -11.64
N LEU A 184 -8.45 -10.94 -10.76
CA LEU A 184 -8.69 -10.89 -9.32
C LEU A 184 -9.69 -9.79 -8.92
N MET A 185 -9.63 -8.63 -9.58
CA MET A 185 -10.59 -7.55 -9.35
C MET A 185 -12.01 -7.99 -9.68
N ARG A 186 -12.19 -8.66 -10.84
CA ARG A 186 -13.48 -9.22 -11.24
C ARG A 186 -13.95 -10.31 -10.28
N LYS A 187 -13.04 -11.18 -9.85
CA LYS A 187 -13.35 -12.24 -8.88
C LYS A 187 -13.79 -11.67 -7.53
N LEU A 188 -13.12 -10.63 -7.01
CA LEU A 188 -13.54 -9.94 -5.79
C LEU A 188 -14.93 -9.29 -5.94
N TYR A 189 -15.27 -8.83 -7.15
CA TYR A 189 -16.56 -8.18 -7.42
C TYR A 189 -17.71 -9.19 -7.56
N GLU A 190 -17.49 -10.30 -8.27
CA GLU A 190 -18.52 -11.27 -8.67
C GLU A 190 -18.69 -12.43 -7.68
N ASP A 191 -17.64 -12.77 -6.90
CA ASP A 191 -17.63 -13.90 -5.96
C ASP A 191 -17.61 -13.38 -4.51
N GLU A 192 -18.80 -13.34 -3.90
CA GLU A 192 -18.98 -12.88 -2.52
C GLU A 192 -18.21 -13.75 -1.51
N SER A 193 -18.08 -15.05 -1.76
CA SER A 193 -17.32 -15.97 -0.89
C SER A 193 -15.83 -15.63 -0.91
N PHE A 194 -15.27 -15.38 -2.10
CA PHE A 194 -13.88 -14.97 -2.24
C PHE A 194 -13.61 -13.58 -1.64
N TYR A 195 -14.55 -12.64 -1.83
CA TYR A 195 -14.47 -11.33 -1.19
C TYR A 195 -14.40 -11.45 0.34
N LYS A 196 -15.33 -12.24 0.91
CA LYS A 196 -15.40 -12.46 2.36
C LYS A 196 -14.13 -13.13 2.89
N GLU A 197 -13.64 -14.17 2.23
CA GLU A 197 -12.37 -14.82 2.57
C GLU A 197 -11.21 -13.81 2.60
N CYS A 198 -11.03 -13.00 1.54
CA CYS A 198 -9.98 -12.00 1.48
C CYS A 198 -10.14 -10.91 2.56
N SER A 199 -11.38 -10.50 2.86
CA SER A 199 -11.68 -9.50 3.88
C SER A 199 -11.35 -9.98 5.30
N GLU A 200 -11.78 -11.19 5.65
CA GLU A 200 -11.49 -11.79 6.96
C GLU A 200 -9.99 -12.08 7.12
N GLU A 201 -9.36 -12.59 6.07
CA GLU A 201 -7.92 -12.88 6.08
C GLU A 201 -7.09 -11.63 6.26
N THR A 202 -7.35 -10.56 5.51
CA THR A 202 -6.57 -9.31 5.63
C THR A 202 -6.71 -8.69 7.02
N LEU A 203 -7.88 -8.72 7.62
CA LEU A 203 -8.10 -8.25 8.99
C LEU A 203 -7.32 -9.10 10.01
N HIS A 204 -7.38 -10.43 9.89
CA HIS A 204 -6.62 -11.34 10.73
C HIS A 204 -5.10 -11.10 10.61
N LEU A 205 -4.59 -10.98 9.38
CA LEU A 205 -3.18 -10.77 9.11
C LEU A 205 -2.71 -9.38 9.59
N PHE A 206 -3.57 -8.35 9.52
CA PHE A 206 -3.28 -7.06 10.13
C PHE A 206 -3.05 -7.20 11.64
N GLN A 207 -3.96 -7.84 12.36
CA GLN A 207 -3.83 -8.06 13.80
C GLN A 207 -2.56 -8.84 14.14
N LYS A 208 -2.25 -9.85 13.35
CA LYS A 208 -1.08 -10.72 13.56
C LYS A 208 0.26 -10.02 13.32
N HIS A 209 0.36 -9.12 12.33
CA HIS A 209 1.63 -8.59 11.84
C HIS A 209 1.83 -7.08 12.04
N TYR A 210 0.74 -6.30 12.14
CA TYR A 210 0.77 -4.84 12.13
C TYR A 210 -0.01 -4.19 13.27
N SER A 211 -0.61 -4.96 14.18
CA SER A 211 -1.10 -4.41 15.44
C SER A 211 0.05 -3.80 16.25
N GLU A 212 -0.23 -2.86 17.12
CA GLU A 212 0.78 -2.24 17.98
C GLU A 212 1.55 -3.29 18.80
N GLU A 213 0.84 -4.27 19.35
CA GLU A 213 1.46 -5.38 20.10
C GLU A 213 2.42 -6.21 19.22
N ALA A 214 1.99 -6.58 18.02
CA ALA A 214 2.81 -7.32 17.07
C ALA A 214 4.05 -6.53 16.67
N TRP A 215 3.89 -5.23 16.39
CA TRP A 215 4.99 -4.34 16.06
C TRP A 215 6.00 -4.20 17.21
N MET A 216 5.53 -3.97 18.44
CA MET A 216 6.39 -3.86 19.61
C MET A 216 7.16 -5.14 19.90
N LYS A 217 6.55 -6.30 19.68
CA LYS A 217 7.21 -7.61 19.81
C LYS A 217 8.30 -7.77 18.75
N ASP A 218 8.02 -7.48 17.48
CA ASP A 218 8.99 -7.56 16.39
C ASP A 218 10.16 -6.60 16.62
N TRP A 219 9.89 -5.37 17.05
CA TRP A 219 10.90 -4.38 17.41
C TRP A 219 11.85 -4.87 18.49
N LYS A 220 11.34 -5.44 19.58
CA LYS A 220 12.15 -5.97 20.68
C LYS A 220 13.04 -7.13 20.24
N ILE A 221 12.51 -8.03 19.39
CA ILE A 221 13.28 -9.18 18.88
C ILE A 221 14.45 -8.70 18.00
N ARG A 222 14.24 -7.66 17.19
CA ARG A 222 15.24 -7.20 16.21
C ARG A 222 16.26 -6.22 16.78
N ASN A 223 15.94 -5.52 17.86
CA ASN A 223 16.74 -4.41 18.40
C ASN A 223 17.13 -4.59 19.88
N GLY A 224 16.68 -5.63 20.55
CA GLY A 224 17.09 -6.04 21.90
C GLY A 224 18.22 -7.05 21.81
#